data_cb55f3f38c75d2c955e8905d5d23637d
#
_entry.id   cb55f3f38c75d2c955e8905d5d23637d
#
_cell.length_a   1.000
_cell.length_b   1.000
_cell.length_c   1.000
_cell.angle_alpha   90.00
_cell.angle_beta   90.00
_cell.angle_gamma   90.00
#
_symmetry.space_group_name_H-M   'P 1'
#
loop_
_entity.id
_entity.type
_entity.pdbx_description
1 polymer ?
#
loop_
_entity_poly.entity_id
_entity_poly.type
_entity_poly.pdbx_seq_one_letter_code
_entity_poly.pdbx_strand_id
1 'polypeptide(L)'
;MKIYTGTSSAEHHRVLDGVVWDRNELLEFYQQFDESCHLPWNEFKKKYNPNNPYRRTLTDKFRQIYAPNLEGRELIDYPVVQNLIRQFNFDEPLGVTDVQILAYEPGFSFVPHIDAEVDISIMFPIAPDDGGEPLTFWEGDDFRNPGEMIYKVHYSTEHPTLVTGKTIHSVEEMKDYRVILRLRTAKTSFQSAIDKCNSGNFV
;
A
#
# COMPACT_ATOMS: atom_id res chain seq x y z
N MET A 1 -18.21 7.01 -15.46
CA MET A 1 -17.26 6.32 -14.58
C MET A 1 -16.23 5.63 -15.47
N LYS A 2 -14.96 6.06 -15.44
CA LYS A 2 -13.89 5.38 -16.16
C LYS A 2 -13.28 4.36 -15.22
N ILE A 3 -13.48 3.08 -15.49
CA ILE A 3 -12.78 2.00 -14.79
C ILE A 3 -11.51 1.74 -15.60
N TYR A 4 -10.36 2.03 -15.04
CA TYR A 4 -9.08 1.73 -15.66
C TYR A 4 -8.61 0.38 -15.16
N THR A 5 -8.79 -0.65 -15.98
CA THR A 5 -8.15 -1.95 -15.80
C THR A 5 -6.86 -1.95 -16.61
N GLY A 6 -5.73 -1.88 -15.94
CA GLY A 6 -4.42 -2.25 -16.52
C GLY A 6 -3.72 -1.27 -17.46
N THR A 7 -4.26 -0.09 -17.77
CA THR A 7 -3.52 0.95 -18.49
C THR A 7 -3.45 2.22 -17.66
N SER A 8 -2.24 2.62 -17.35
CA SER A 8 -1.93 3.77 -16.51
C SER A 8 -2.58 5.04 -17.00
N SER A 9 -3.38 5.71 -16.15
CA SER A 9 -3.23 7.15 -16.15
C SER A 9 -1.92 7.43 -15.42
N ALA A 10 -0.96 8.02 -16.10
CA ALA A 10 0.38 8.23 -15.57
C ALA A 10 0.42 9.19 -14.36
N GLU A 11 -0.73 9.69 -13.91
CA GLU A 11 -0.83 10.74 -12.90
C GLU A 11 -0.90 10.22 -11.46
N HIS A 12 -1.44 9.00 -11.21
CA HIS A 12 -1.68 8.55 -9.84
C HIS A 12 -1.29 7.11 -9.56
N HIS A 13 -1.17 6.27 -10.58
CA HIS A 13 -0.80 4.86 -10.43
C HIS A 13 -0.15 4.28 -11.69
N ARG A 14 0.58 3.17 -11.51
CA ARG A 14 1.17 2.35 -12.59
C ARG A 14 1.19 0.88 -12.19
N VAL A 15 0.73 0.00 -13.07
CA VAL A 15 0.95 -1.45 -12.94
C VAL A 15 2.40 -1.74 -13.35
N LEU A 16 3.11 -2.55 -12.56
CA LEU A 16 4.52 -2.87 -12.72
C LEU A 16 4.65 -4.32 -13.23
N ASP A 17 4.48 -4.51 -14.52
CA ASP A 17 4.49 -5.81 -15.19
C ASP A 17 5.87 -6.49 -15.29
N GLY A 18 6.96 -5.72 -15.07
CA GLY A 18 8.33 -6.25 -15.01
C GLY A 18 8.73 -6.86 -13.68
N VAL A 19 7.93 -6.71 -12.61
CA VAL A 19 8.25 -7.21 -11.28
C VAL A 19 7.96 -8.70 -11.17
N VAL A 20 8.97 -9.46 -10.73
CA VAL A 20 8.83 -10.90 -10.46
C VAL A 20 8.52 -11.09 -8.97
N TRP A 21 7.37 -11.68 -8.68
CA TRP A 21 6.98 -12.01 -7.33
C TRP A 21 6.08 -13.25 -7.30
N ASP A 22 6.06 -13.94 -6.17
CA ASP A 22 5.18 -15.09 -5.93
C ASP A 22 4.20 -14.74 -4.82
N ARG A 23 2.93 -14.71 -5.16
CA ARG A 23 1.84 -14.43 -4.25
C ARG A 23 1.74 -15.46 -3.13
N ASN A 24 1.98 -16.74 -3.45
CA ASN A 24 1.91 -17.82 -2.46
C ASN A 24 3.07 -17.70 -1.46
N GLU A 25 4.28 -17.35 -1.94
CA GLU A 25 5.43 -17.07 -1.06
C GLU A 25 5.10 -15.94 -0.08
N LEU A 26 4.48 -14.85 -0.56
CA LEU A 26 4.06 -13.75 0.31
C LEU A 26 2.91 -14.13 1.26
N LEU A 27 2.00 -15.00 0.84
CA LEU A 27 0.94 -15.52 1.70
C LEU A 27 1.52 -16.40 2.82
N GLU A 28 2.42 -17.30 2.48
CA GLU A 28 3.15 -18.11 3.46
C GLU A 28 3.98 -17.24 4.42
N PHE A 29 4.61 -16.19 3.89
CA PHE A 29 5.31 -15.21 4.70
C PHE A 29 4.38 -14.49 5.67
N TYR A 30 3.20 -14.04 5.20
CA TYR A 30 2.20 -13.42 6.05
C TYR A 30 1.71 -14.36 7.16
N GLN A 31 1.49 -15.64 6.86
CA GLN A 31 0.99 -16.64 7.80
C GLN A 31 1.99 -16.99 8.92
N GLN A 32 3.26 -16.60 8.80
CA GLN A 32 4.24 -16.76 9.89
C GLN A 32 3.99 -15.82 11.06
N PHE A 33 3.23 -14.75 10.84
CA PHE A 33 2.91 -13.76 11.87
C PHE A 33 1.63 -14.17 12.58
N ASP A 34 1.75 -14.47 13.88
CA ASP A 34 0.59 -14.75 14.72
C ASP A 34 -0.19 -13.47 15.09
N GLU A 35 -1.31 -13.63 15.77
CA GLU A 35 -2.14 -12.49 16.17
C GLU A 35 -1.42 -11.48 17.07
N SER A 36 -0.38 -11.89 17.80
CA SER A 36 0.40 -10.98 18.66
C SER A 36 1.24 -9.98 17.86
N CYS A 37 1.56 -10.32 16.61
CA CYS A 37 2.25 -9.43 15.67
C CYS A 37 1.29 -8.41 15.03
N HIS A 38 -0.02 -8.66 15.11
CA HIS A 38 -1.05 -7.80 14.54
C HIS A 38 -1.44 -6.72 15.55
N LEU A 39 -0.96 -5.51 15.34
CA LEU A 39 -1.45 -4.39 16.13
C LEU A 39 -2.72 -3.83 15.47
N PRO A 40 -3.87 -3.84 16.16
CA PRO A 40 -5.01 -3.05 15.73
C PRO A 40 -4.57 -1.60 15.52
N TRP A 41 -4.99 -0.99 14.43
CA TRP A 41 -4.58 0.38 14.07
C TRP A 41 -4.80 1.39 15.20
N ASN A 42 -5.86 1.22 15.97
CA ASN A 42 -6.13 2.06 17.16
C ASN A 42 -5.08 1.90 18.26
N GLU A 43 -4.59 0.70 18.47
CA GLU A 43 -3.54 0.41 19.46
C GLU A 43 -2.19 0.94 18.96
N PHE A 44 -1.89 0.74 17.70
CA PHE A 44 -0.71 1.30 17.04
C PHE A 44 -0.68 2.84 17.19
N LYS A 45 -1.78 3.53 16.86
CA LYS A 45 -1.85 4.99 17.01
C LYS A 45 -1.74 5.45 18.46
N LYS A 46 -2.29 4.73 19.41
CA LYS A 46 -2.12 5.06 20.85
C LYS A 46 -0.65 4.98 21.24
N LYS A 47 0.07 3.96 20.75
CA LYS A 47 1.46 3.72 21.10
C LYS A 47 2.43 4.71 20.45
N TYR A 48 2.23 5.02 19.16
CA TYR A 48 3.19 5.79 18.35
C TYR A 48 2.77 7.22 18.03
N ASN A 49 1.48 7.53 18.07
CA ASN A 49 0.98 8.92 17.91
C ASN A 49 -0.28 9.19 18.73
N PRO A 50 -0.14 9.40 20.05
CA PRO A 50 -1.27 9.60 20.96
C PRO A 50 -2.13 10.82 20.64
N ASN A 51 -1.61 11.80 19.91
CA ASN A 51 -2.28 13.08 19.63
C ASN A 51 -2.91 13.16 18.22
N ASN A 52 -2.93 12.06 17.44
CA ASN A 52 -3.48 12.09 16.09
C ASN A 52 -5.00 12.32 16.12
N PRO A 53 -5.50 13.43 15.51
CA PRO A 53 -6.92 13.75 15.48
C PRO A 53 -7.79 12.76 14.70
N TYR A 54 -7.21 11.91 13.87
CA TYR A 54 -7.92 10.90 13.05
C TYR A 54 -8.31 9.63 13.81
N ARG A 55 -8.13 9.58 15.12
CA ARG A 55 -8.48 8.44 15.98
C ARG A 55 -9.94 7.96 15.88
N ARG A 56 -10.84 8.78 15.34
CA ARG A 56 -12.29 8.51 15.41
C ARG A 56 -12.84 7.65 14.27
N THR A 57 -12.07 7.41 13.22
CA THR A 57 -12.58 6.77 11.98
C THR A 57 -12.03 5.38 11.71
N LEU A 58 -11.04 4.93 12.47
CA LEU A 58 -10.40 3.63 12.24
C LEU A 58 -10.95 2.62 13.26
N THR A 59 -11.63 1.62 12.74
CA THR A 59 -12.24 0.53 13.52
C THR A 59 -11.20 -0.53 13.87
N ASP A 60 -11.57 -1.47 14.74
CA ASP A 60 -10.76 -2.64 15.10
C ASP A 60 -10.58 -3.63 13.92
N LYS A 61 -11.22 -3.37 12.79
CA LYS A 61 -11.21 -4.19 11.57
C LYS A 61 -9.98 -3.98 10.68
N PHE A 62 -9.10 -3.05 11.01
CA PHE A 62 -7.85 -2.83 10.30
C PHE A 62 -6.68 -3.20 11.18
N ARG A 63 -5.86 -4.11 10.70
CA ARG A 63 -4.64 -4.56 11.36
C ARG A 63 -3.45 -4.27 10.48
N GLN A 64 -2.40 -3.80 11.11
CA GLN A 64 -1.12 -3.59 10.46
C GLN A 64 -0.08 -4.44 11.18
N ILE A 65 0.58 -5.30 10.42
CA ILE A 65 1.78 -5.96 10.92
C ILE A 65 2.90 -4.93 10.81
N TYR A 66 3.36 -4.56 11.95
CA TYR A 66 4.50 -3.69 12.13
C TYR A 66 5.61 -4.52 12.73
N ALA A 67 6.72 -4.60 12.03
CA ALA A 67 7.88 -5.13 12.70
C ALA A 67 8.22 -4.23 13.91
N PRO A 68 8.80 -4.75 14.91
CA PRO A 68 9.70 -5.89 15.00
C PRO A 68 9.10 -6.98 15.86
N ASN A 69 8.80 -8.16 15.38
CA ASN A 69 8.19 -9.06 16.34
C ASN A 69 8.56 -10.52 16.26
N LEU A 70 9.14 -10.97 15.18
CA LEU A 70 9.82 -12.24 15.22
C LEU A 70 11.32 -11.98 15.38
N GLU A 71 11.84 -12.22 16.58
CA GLU A 71 13.29 -12.15 16.85
C GLU A 71 13.94 -10.75 16.73
N GLY A 72 13.16 -9.67 16.82
CA GLY A 72 13.70 -8.31 16.74
C GLY A 72 14.05 -7.85 15.33
N ARG A 73 13.56 -8.52 14.29
CA ARG A 73 13.76 -8.15 12.88
C ARG A 73 12.63 -7.24 12.40
N GLU A 74 12.97 -6.26 11.59
CA GLU A 74 12.00 -5.48 10.83
C GLU A 74 11.54 -6.25 9.58
N LEU A 75 10.34 -5.97 9.05
CA LEU A 75 9.84 -6.62 7.83
C LEU A 75 10.83 -6.46 6.66
N ILE A 76 11.51 -5.33 6.61
CA ILE A 76 12.52 -5.04 5.58
C ILE A 76 13.71 -6.00 5.61
N ASP A 77 14.00 -6.65 6.73
CA ASP A 77 15.15 -7.54 6.89
C ASP A 77 14.91 -8.98 6.39
N TYR A 78 13.66 -9.31 6.06
CA TYR A 78 13.33 -10.64 5.58
C TYR A 78 13.75 -10.84 4.11
N PRO A 79 14.35 -12.01 3.78
CA PRO A 79 14.84 -12.28 2.42
C PRO A 79 13.80 -12.08 1.31
N VAL A 80 12.56 -12.51 1.54
CA VAL A 80 11.47 -12.34 0.58
C VAL A 80 11.21 -10.85 0.27
N VAL A 81 11.22 -10.01 1.29
CA VAL A 81 11.04 -8.55 1.14
C VAL A 81 12.26 -7.92 0.48
N GLN A 82 13.46 -8.31 0.86
CA GLN A 82 14.71 -7.85 0.25
C GLN A 82 14.78 -8.21 -1.24
N ASN A 83 14.30 -9.40 -1.62
CA ASN A 83 14.25 -9.81 -3.03
C ASN A 83 13.28 -8.95 -3.85
N LEU A 84 12.17 -8.50 -3.25
CA LEU A 84 11.27 -7.55 -3.91
C LEU A 84 11.94 -6.18 -4.05
N ILE A 85 12.52 -5.64 -2.98
CA ILE A 85 13.14 -4.30 -2.97
C ILE A 85 14.25 -4.18 -4.01
N ARG A 86 15.07 -5.22 -4.17
CA ARG A 86 16.19 -5.23 -5.14
C ARG A 86 15.78 -5.14 -6.60
N GLN A 87 14.52 -5.36 -6.92
CA GLN A 87 14.02 -5.23 -8.29
C GLN A 87 13.76 -3.78 -8.69
N PHE A 88 13.78 -2.83 -7.73
CA PHE A 88 13.43 -1.44 -7.98
C PHE A 88 14.65 -0.52 -7.97
N ASN A 89 14.73 0.35 -8.96
CA ASN A 89 15.74 1.39 -9.03
C ASN A 89 15.20 2.69 -8.42
N PHE A 90 15.19 2.76 -7.10
CA PHE A 90 14.85 3.99 -6.37
C PHE A 90 15.92 5.08 -6.56
N ASP A 91 15.58 6.35 -6.25
CA ASP A 91 16.52 7.48 -6.39
C ASP A 91 17.69 7.42 -5.40
N GLU A 92 17.50 6.75 -4.27
CA GLU A 92 18.54 6.52 -3.28
C GLU A 92 18.75 5.02 -3.00
N PRO A 93 19.97 4.60 -2.67
CA PRO A 93 20.22 3.25 -2.17
C PRO A 93 19.32 2.96 -0.96
N LEU A 94 18.66 1.82 -0.95
CA LEU A 94 17.67 1.47 0.06
C LEU A 94 16.52 2.51 0.15
N GLY A 95 16.03 2.98 -0.99
CA GLY A 95 14.99 4.01 -1.09
C GLY A 95 13.66 3.68 -0.41
N VAL A 96 13.43 2.42 -0.02
CA VAL A 96 12.29 2.02 0.80
C VAL A 96 12.50 2.53 2.23
N THR A 97 11.56 3.34 2.70
CA THR A 97 11.58 3.90 4.07
C THR A 97 10.79 3.06 5.06
N ASP A 98 9.84 2.26 4.57
CA ASP A 98 8.94 1.49 5.41
C ASP A 98 8.33 0.31 4.62
N VAL A 99 8.21 -0.82 5.29
CA VAL A 99 7.53 -2.02 4.78
C VAL A 99 6.38 -2.35 5.73
N GLN A 100 5.22 -2.61 5.17
CA GLN A 100 4.01 -2.89 5.94
C GLN A 100 3.26 -4.07 5.35
N ILE A 101 2.70 -4.93 6.20
CA ILE A 101 1.63 -5.82 5.81
C ILE A 101 0.34 -5.26 6.39
N LEU A 102 -0.62 -4.99 5.53
CA LEU A 102 -1.90 -4.39 5.85
C LEU A 102 -2.97 -5.48 5.73
N ALA A 103 -3.68 -5.75 6.81
CA ALA A 103 -4.79 -6.68 6.84
C ALA A 103 -6.09 -5.94 7.15
N TYR A 104 -7.09 -6.12 6.30
CA TYR A 104 -8.40 -5.49 6.39
C TYR A 104 -9.46 -6.54 6.53
N GLU A 105 -10.30 -6.40 7.55
CA GLU A 105 -11.46 -7.28 7.76
C GLU A 105 -12.68 -6.79 6.95
N PRO A 106 -13.62 -7.68 6.60
CA PRO A 106 -14.87 -7.29 5.98
C PRO A 106 -15.60 -6.20 6.77
N GLY A 107 -16.18 -5.24 6.05
CA GLY A 107 -16.83 -4.06 6.62
C GLY A 107 -15.88 -2.94 7.03
N PHE A 108 -14.57 -3.05 6.73
CA PHE A 108 -13.64 -1.92 6.89
C PHE A 108 -13.62 -1.07 5.62
N SER A 109 -13.45 0.23 5.78
CA SER A 109 -13.25 1.18 4.67
C SER A 109 -12.26 2.25 5.07
N PHE A 110 -11.55 2.81 4.09
CA PHE A 110 -10.79 4.04 4.28
C PHE A 110 -11.57 5.22 3.72
N VAL A 111 -11.84 6.18 4.58
CA VAL A 111 -12.33 7.49 4.14
C VAL A 111 -11.28 8.23 3.30
N PRO A 112 -11.67 9.21 2.47
CA PRO A 112 -10.72 10.01 1.73
C PRO A 112 -9.63 10.61 2.62
N HIS A 113 -8.36 10.43 2.21
CA HIS A 113 -7.18 10.89 2.93
C HIS A 113 -5.99 11.07 1.99
N ILE A 114 -4.91 11.61 2.51
CA ILE A 114 -3.60 11.74 1.86
C ILE A 114 -2.56 11.10 2.77
N ASP A 115 -1.66 10.34 2.21
CA ASP A 115 -0.47 9.82 2.90
C ASP A 115 0.61 10.91 2.97
N ALA A 116 0.52 11.80 3.96
CA ALA A 116 1.30 13.04 4.01
C ALA A 116 2.83 12.84 3.97
N GLU A 117 3.32 11.75 4.55
CA GLU A 117 4.75 11.44 4.70
C GLU A 117 5.30 10.50 3.62
N VAL A 118 4.48 10.12 2.64
CA VAL A 118 4.81 9.12 1.62
C VAL A 118 4.55 9.68 0.23
N ASP A 119 5.54 9.61 -0.65
CA ASP A 119 5.35 10.00 -2.04
C ASP A 119 4.80 8.86 -2.87
N ILE A 120 5.35 7.66 -2.69
CA ILE A 120 4.90 6.47 -3.41
C ILE A 120 4.73 5.27 -2.48
N SER A 121 3.81 4.41 -2.89
CA SER A 121 3.64 3.07 -2.34
C SER A 121 3.60 2.05 -3.48
N ILE A 122 4.27 0.91 -3.30
CA ILE A 122 4.16 -0.24 -4.20
C ILE A 122 3.36 -1.30 -3.47
N MET A 123 2.22 -1.66 -4.05
CA MET A 123 1.23 -2.55 -3.47
C MET A 123 1.32 -3.93 -4.08
N PHE A 124 1.52 -4.95 -3.25
CA PHE A 124 1.50 -6.37 -3.61
C PHE A 124 0.26 -7.02 -2.99
N PRO A 125 -0.82 -7.22 -3.75
CA PRO A 125 -2.05 -7.80 -3.22
C PRO A 125 -1.88 -9.29 -2.97
N ILE A 126 -1.97 -9.71 -1.69
CA ILE A 126 -1.81 -11.11 -1.28
C ILE A 126 -3.16 -11.84 -1.26
N ALA A 127 -4.20 -11.20 -0.75
CA ALA A 127 -5.57 -11.71 -0.69
C ALA A 127 -6.57 -10.56 -0.83
N PRO A 128 -7.79 -10.79 -1.35
CA PRO A 128 -8.27 -12.00 -2.04
C PRO A 128 -7.69 -12.16 -3.45
N ASP A 129 -8.09 -13.25 -4.15
CA ASP A 129 -7.57 -13.61 -5.47
C ASP A 129 -7.89 -12.60 -6.58
N ASP A 130 -8.89 -11.78 -6.41
CA ASP A 130 -9.29 -10.71 -7.34
C ASP A 130 -8.71 -9.33 -6.99
N GLY A 131 -7.86 -9.25 -5.95
CA GLY A 131 -7.26 -7.99 -5.48
C GLY A 131 -8.14 -7.15 -4.54
N GLY A 132 -9.40 -7.54 -4.36
CA GLY A 132 -10.38 -6.87 -3.48
C GLY A 132 -10.88 -5.52 -4.00
N GLU A 133 -11.47 -4.73 -3.10
CA GLU A 133 -12.09 -3.45 -3.42
C GLU A 133 -11.08 -2.45 -3.99
N PRO A 134 -11.51 -1.61 -4.96
CA PRO A 134 -10.61 -0.68 -5.64
C PRO A 134 -10.15 0.45 -4.73
N LEU A 135 -8.96 0.97 -5.04
CA LEU A 135 -8.51 2.27 -4.58
C LEU A 135 -9.18 3.34 -5.44
N THR A 136 -9.86 4.29 -4.80
CA THR A 136 -10.55 5.40 -5.47
C THR A 136 -9.74 6.68 -5.30
N PHE A 137 -9.46 7.39 -6.40
CA PHE A 137 -8.83 8.71 -6.39
C PHE A 137 -9.85 9.80 -6.57
N TRP A 138 -9.63 10.94 -5.91
CA TRP A 138 -10.52 12.08 -5.84
C TRP A 138 -9.83 13.37 -6.26
N GLU A 139 -10.57 14.28 -6.86
CA GLU A 139 -10.11 15.64 -7.15
C GLU A 139 -9.99 16.47 -5.87
N GLY A 140 -9.21 17.56 -5.97
CA GLY A 140 -9.08 18.56 -4.91
C GLY A 140 -7.90 18.32 -3.99
N ASP A 141 -7.80 19.19 -3.00
CA ASP A 141 -6.70 19.28 -2.03
C ASP A 141 -7.17 19.19 -0.57
N ASP A 142 -8.50 19.20 -0.35
CA ASP A 142 -9.10 19.01 0.98
C ASP A 142 -9.78 17.63 1.08
N PHE A 143 -9.11 16.71 1.73
CA PHE A 143 -9.66 15.35 1.94
C PHE A 143 -10.94 15.30 2.80
N ARG A 144 -11.28 16.37 3.54
CA ARG A 144 -12.54 16.48 4.30
C ARG A 144 -13.72 16.80 3.41
N ASN A 145 -13.45 17.41 2.26
CA ASN A 145 -14.41 17.73 1.23
C ASN A 145 -13.80 17.41 -0.14
N PRO A 146 -13.57 16.10 -0.42
CA PRO A 146 -13.00 15.70 -1.69
C PRO A 146 -13.93 16.13 -2.82
N GLY A 147 -13.35 16.50 -3.94
CA GLY A 147 -14.09 16.85 -5.14
C GLY A 147 -14.75 15.65 -5.81
N GLU A 148 -14.83 15.66 -7.12
CA GLU A 148 -15.38 14.54 -7.87
C GLU A 148 -14.41 13.35 -7.88
N MET A 149 -14.95 12.15 -8.02
CA MET A 149 -14.17 10.94 -8.20
C MET A 149 -13.47 10.98 -9.57
N ILE A 150 -12.15 10.88 -9.57
CA ILE A 150 -11.35 10.86 -10.80
C ILE A 150 -11.49 9.48 -11.45
N TYR A 151 -11.09 8.42 -10.73
CA TYR A 151 -11.19 7.02 -11.18
C TYR A 151 -10.96 6.03 -10.05
N LYS A 152 -11.20 4.74 -10.34
CA LYS A 152 -10.91 3.61 -9.46
C LYS A 152 -9.81 2.74 -10.04
N VAL A 153 -8.91 2.28 -9.19
CA VAL A 153 -7.82 1.35 -9.52
C VAL A 153 -8.13 0.00 -8.88
N HIS A 154 -8.34 -1.01 -9.71
CA HIS A 154 -8.39 -2.40 -9.26
C HIS A 154 -6.96 -2.94 -9.24
N TYR A 155 -6.56 -3.52 -8.12
CA TYR A 155 -5.26 -4.14 -8.03
C TYR A 155 -5.22 -5.46 -8.82
N SER A 156 -4.14 -5.66 -9.54
CA SER A 156 -3.84 -6.95 -10.14
C SER A 156 -3.15 -7.84 -9.11
N THR A 157 -3.52 -9.11 -9.07
CA THR A 157 -2.81 -10.12 -8.28
C THR A 157 -1.65 -10.75 -9.05
N GLU A 158 -1.48 -10.40 -10.33
CA GLU A 158 -0.35 -10.82 -11.15
C GLU A 158 0.81 -9.82 -11.09
N HIS A 159 0.48 -8.54 -10.96
CA HIS A 159 1.46 -7.45 -11.00
C HIS A 159 1.25 -6.48 -9.85
N PRO A 160 2.32 -6.04 -9.16
CA PRO A 160 2.19 -5.01 -8.14
C PRO A 160 1.84 -3.67 -8.77
N THR A 161 1.27 -2.79 -7.96
CA THR A 161 0.84 -1.46 -8.42
C THR A 161 1.56 -0.38 -7.65
N LEU A 162 2.25 0.49 -8.39
CA LEU A 162 2.78 1.76 -7.90
C LEU A 162 1.64 2.77 -7.76
N VAL A 163 1.53 3.42 -6.62
CA VAL A 163 0.51 4.47 -6.37
C VAL A 163 1.16 5.68 -5.71
N THR A 164 0.64 6.88 -6.00
CA THR A 164 1.01 8.08 -5.26
C THR A 164 0.27 8.17 -3.93
N GLY A 165 0.98 8.60 -2.87
CA GLY A 165 0.36 8.94 -1.58
C GLY A 165 -0.13 10.39 -1.51
N LYS A 166 0.21 11.24 -2.49
CA LYS A 166 -0.03 12.70 -2.45
C LYS A 166 -1.38 13.14 -2.98
N THR A 167 -2.11 12.27 -3.66
CA THR A 167 -3.47 12.53 -4.13
C THR A 167 -4.48 11.97 -3.14
N ILE A 168 -5.59 12.66 -2.95
CA ILE A 168 -6.69 12.19 -2.10
C ILE A 168 -7.17 10.84 -2.63
N HIS A 169 -7.16 9.85 -1.74
CA HIS A 169 -7.62 8.50 -2.07
C HIS A 169 -8.40 7.86 -0.94
N SER A 170 -9.22 6.89 -1.30
CA SER A 170 -10.05 6.12 -0.38
C SER A 170 -10.16 4.67 -0.81
N VAL A 171 -10.63 3.81 0.07
CA VAL A 171 -10.97 2.42 -0.25
C VAL A 171 -12.40 2.17 0.19
N GLU A 172 -13.20 1.57 -0.68
CA GLU A 172 -14.58 1.21 -0.39
C GLU A 172 -14.66 0.15 0.73
N GLU A 173 -15.86 -0.08 1.24
CA GLU A 173 -16.06 -1.11 2.26
C GLU A 173 -15.67 -2.48 1.75
N MET A 174 -14.71 -3.12 2.46
CA MET A 174 -14.21 -4.45 2.15
C MET A 174 -15.31 -5.48 2.28
N LYS A 175 -15.51 -6.28 1.24
CA LYS A 175 -16.43 -7.44 1.26
C LYS A 175 -15.76 -8.67 1.82
N ASP A 176 -14.48 -8.83 1.48
CA ASP A 176 -13.66 -9.97 1.85
C ASP A 176 -12.44 -9.54 2.68
N TYR A 177 -11.80 -10.50 3.32
CA TYR A 177 -10.55 -10.29 4.03
C TYR A 177 -9.44 -9.96 3.04
N ARG A 178 -8.79 -8.81 3.22
CA ARG A 178 -7.77 -8.32 2.31
C ARG A 178 -6.42 -8.19 2.98
N VAL A 179 -5.39 -8.69 2.32
CA VAL A 179 -4.00 -8.57 2.75
C VAL A 179 -3.16 -7.98 1.63
N ILE A 180 -2.37 -6.97 1.96
CA ILE A 180 -1.43 -6.32 1.03
C ILE A 180 -0.08 -6.17 1.72
N LEU A 181 1.00 -6.59 1.05
CA LEU A 181 2.33 -6.10 1.36
C LEU A 181 2.53 -4.76 0.67
N ARG A 182 3.00 -3.76 1.42
CA ARG A 182 3.24 -2.40 0.93
C ARG A 182 4.68 -1.97 1.18
N LEU A 183 5.40 -1.63 0.11
CA LEU A 183 6.67 -0.92 0.18
C LEU A 183 6.41 0.57 0.06
N ARG A 184 7.00 1.39 0.92
CA ARG A 184 6.76 2.84 0.97
C ARG A 184 8.07 3.61 0.90
N THR A 185 8.06 4.75 0.21
CA THR A 185 9.16 5.71 0.25
C THR A 185 8.68 7.15 0.14
N ALA A 186 9.40 8.04 0.84
CA ALA A 186 9.34 9.49 0.65
C ALA A 186 10.57 10.04 -0.10
N LYS A 187 11.49 9.14 -0.50
CA LYS A 187 12.80 9.52 -1.10
C LYS A 187 12.79 9.46 -2.62
N THR A 188 11.82 8.75 -3.20
CA THR A 188 11.59 8.72 -4.65
C THR A 188 10.24 9.36 -4.92
N SER A 189 10.21 10.43 -5.71
CA SER A 189 8.93 11.06 -6.08
C SER A 189 8.15 10.17 -7.06
N PHE A 190 6.82 10.33 -7.08
CA PHE A 190 5.98 9.60 -8.02
C PHE A 190 6.37 9.89 -9.47
N GLN A 191 6.66 11.15 -9.80
CA GLN A 191 7.07 11.54 -11.16
C GLN A 191 8.40 10.86 -11.54
N SER A 192 9.40 10.86 -10.66
CA SER A 192 10.67 10.15 -10.90
C SER A 192 10.46 8.67 -11.16
N ALA A 193 9.62 8.00 -10.36
CA ALA A 193 9.30 6.60 -10.58
C ALA A 193 8.62 6.35 -11.93
N ILE A 194 7.66 7.20 -12.33
CA ILE A 194 6.98 7.10 -13.62
C ILE A 194 7.95 7.33 -14.80
N ASP A 195 8.84 8.31 -14.69
CA ASP A 195 9.84 8.58 -15.73
C ASP A 195 10.80 7.40 -15.90
N LYS A 196 11.21 6.77 -14.80
CA LYS A 196 11.99 5.53 -14.81
C LYS A 196 11.21 4.35 -15.40
N CYS A 197 9.92 4.19 -15.09
CA CYS A 197 9.07 3.19 -15.74
C CYS A 197 9.02 3.41 -17.26
N ASN A 198 8.81 4.65 -17.71
CA ASN A 198 8.72 4.99 -19.13
C ASN A 198 10.03 4.73 -19.89
N SER A 199 11.16 4.82 -19.21
CA SER A 199 12.50 4.52 -19.77
C SER A 199 12.94 3.06 -19.61
N GLY A 200 12.11 2.22 -18.96
CA GLY A 200 12.46 0.83 -18.64
C GLY A 200 13.54 0.68 -17.56
N ASN A 201 13.70 1.69 -16.70
CA ASN A 201 14.77 1.73 -15.70
C ASN A 201 14.26 1.66 -14.25
N PHE A 202 12.96 1.44 -14.00
CA PHE A 202 12.43 1.37 -12.64
C PHE A 202 12.43 -0.05 -12.08
N VAL A 203 12.20 -1.03 -12.94
CA VAL A 203 12.21 -2.47 -12.65
C VAL A 203 13.27 -3.15 -13.48
#